data_9da990e22b75cee60fe5eb5b1600b6db
#
_entry.id   9da990e22b75cee60fe5eb5b1600b6db
#
_cell.length_a   1.000
_cell.length_b   1.000
_cell.length_c   1.000
_cell.angle_alpha   90.00
_cell.angle_beta   90.00
_cell.angle_gamma   90.00
#
_symmetry.space_group_name_H-M   'P 1'
#
loop_
_entity.id
_entity.type
_entity.pdbx_description
1 polymer ?
#
loop_
_entity_poly.entity_id
_entity_poly.type
_entity_poly.pdbx_seq_one_letter_code
_entity_poly.pdbx_strand_id
1 'polypeptide(L)'
;MMEKNLYPEIPQEKFAFIHKDERIHDEKLQTKSISYLGDAWLRFRKNKSSVVAFCLIVFLLLFAIITPFVSPYTVQFRDGYYKSVLPKNTLFENAGFWDGARKEKVSEIGYHYYNAIGQETGVPVVKKEYDHYTDANGVTYYNLRVDSYALVGFAYVNLSETEYNNLMAYQNEKDIQVIYPLQKTHNSQYMMGNGGANFWYQLKDESVNTNGDPALDENGSLIPNYLTSDNPNKANYNSKRIAGDDGADGQWYTYAQKNQTGYRVRVHYLEYFRYVNGYEPTFIFGTNNYGQDIFTCLAVGARLSFLLSIVVASINFILGVLYGSIEGYYGGAVDMVM
;
A
#
# COMPACT_ATOMS: atom_id res chain seq x y z
N MET A 1 -51.87 49.51 70.72
CA MET A 1 -52.01 48.20 70.08
C MET A 1 -50.63 47.52 70.18
N MET A 2 -50.58 46.50 71.09
CA MET A 2 -49.32 45.74 71.29
C MET A 2 -49.19 44.70 70.16
N GLU A 3 -48.14 44.79 69.39
CA GLU A 3 -47.79 43.72 68.49
C GLU A 3 -47.37 42.46 69.26
N LYS A 4 -48.13 41.46 69.10
CA LYS A 4 -47.92 40.14 69.67
C LYS A 4 -46.74 39.45 68.92
N ASN A 5 -45.57 39.30 69.61
CA ASN A 5 -44.45 38.56 69.10
C ASN A 5 -44.92 37.15 68.67
N LEU A 6 -44.93 36.90 67.42
CA LEU A 6 -45.43 35.65 66.75
C LEU A 6 -44.44 34.47 66.82
N TYR A 7 -43.29 34.71 67.40
CA TYR A 7 -42.24 33.65 67.46
C TYR A 7 -41.93 33.33 68.93
N PRO A 8 -42.01 32.08 69.35
CA PRO A 8 -41.60 31.68 70.69
C PRO A 8 -40.12 32.03 70.89
N GLU A 9 -39.84 32.71 72.06
CA GLU A 9 -38.43 32.96 72.42
C GLU A 9 -37.68 31.63 72.54
N ILE A 10 -36.64 31.54 71.77
CA ILE A 10 -35.74 30.36 71.77
C ILE A 10 -34.95 30.44 73.07
N PRO A 11 -35.03 29.43 73.95
CA PRO A 11 -34.27 29.41 75.18
C PRO A 11 -32.79 29.59 74.98
N GLN A 12 -32.12 30.43 75.71
CA GLN A 12 -30.67 30.69 75.60
C GLN A 12 -29.83 29.44 75.76
N GLU A 13 -30.31 28.41 76.37
CA GLU A 13 -29.66 27.09 76.51
C GLU A 13 -29.42 26.40 75.13
N LYS A 14 -30.27 26.74 74.17
CA LYS A 14 -30.08 26.19 72.78
C LYS A 14 -28.92 26.85 72.06
N PHE A 15 -28.39 27.95 72.57
CA PHE A 15 -27.15 28.58 72.00
C PHE A 15 -25.89 28.21 72.78
N ALA A 16 -25.99 27.29 73.77
CA ALA A 16 -24.78 26.74 74.41
C ALA A 16 -24.04 25.86 73.47
N PHE A 17 -22.70 26.07 73.31
CA PHE A 17 -21.84 25.22 72.57
C PHE A 17 -21.82 23.82 73.20
N ILE A 18 -22.36 22.83 72.48
CA ILE A 18 -22.51 21.44 73.00
C ILE A 18 -21.16 20.78 73.23
N HIS A 19 -20.11 21.27 72.61
CA HIS A 19 -18.75 20.67 72.66
C HIS A 19 -17.71 21.63 73.25
N LYS A 20 -17.99 22.27 74.39
CA LYS A 20 -17.07 23.25 74.97
C LYS A 20 -15.75 22.66 75.48
N ASP A 21 -15.67 21.36 75.71
CA ASP A 21 -14.53 20.67 76.30
C ASP A 21 -13.99 19.51 75.49
N GLU A 22 -14.56 19.21 74.36
CA GLU A 22 -13.96 18.25 73.43
C GLU A 22 -12.86 18.96 72.65
N ARG A 23 -11.61 18.65 72.98
CA ARG A 23 -10.46 18.96 72.09
C ARG A 23 -10.76 18.30 70.74
N ILE A 24 -10.95 19.08 69.71
CA ILE A 24 -10.96 18.59 68.31
C ILE A 24 -9.65 17.90 68.10
N HIS A 25 -9.63 16.59 68.25
CA HIS A 25 -8.51 15.77 67.81
C HIS A 25 -8.61 15.75 66.29
N ASP A 26 -7.82 16.58 65.63
CA ASP A 26 -7.52 16.43 64.20
C ASP A 26 -6.92 15.03 64.01
N GLU A 27 -7.78 14.08 63.62
CA GLU A 27 -7.29 12.79 63.16
C GLU A 27 -6.39 13.07 61.95
N LYS A 28 -5.09 12.76 62.13
CA LYS A 28 -4.17 12.89 61.00
C LYS A 28 -4.73 12.09 59.86
N LEU A 29 -5.03 12.77 58.75
CA LEU A 29 -5.43 12.13 57.52
C LEU A 29 -4.43 11.00 57.20
N GLN A 30 -4.83 9.74 57.37
CA GLN A 30 -4.02 8.56 57.12
C GLN A 30 -3.79 8.34 55.65
N THR A 31 -4.41 9.13 54.79
CA THR A 31 -4.23 9.07 53.33
C THR A 31 -2.88 9.68 52.94
N LYS A 32 -2.07 8.87 52.27
CA LYS A 32 -0.79 9.31 51.69
C LYS A 32 -1.06 10.50 50.75
N SER A 33 -0.37 11.62 50.95
CA SER A 33 -0.50 12.77 50.07
C SER A 33 -0.07 12.39 48.65
N ILE A 34 -1.00 12.44 47.73
CA ILE A 34 -0.75 12.15 46.32
C ILE A 34 -0.70 13.49 45.57
N SER A 35 0.30 13.68 44.71
CA SER A 35 0.34 14.88 43.88
C SER A 35 -0.88 14.94 42.96
N TYR A 36 -1.27 16.14 42.56
CA TYR A 36 -2.41 16.35 41.62
C TYR A 36 -2.29 15.51 40.35
N LEU A 37 -1.09 15.46 39.73
CA LEU A 37 -0.84 14.63 38.55
C LEU A 37 -0.93 13.14 38.87
N GLY A 38 -0.50 12.72 40.06
CA GLY A 38 -0.60 11.32 40.50
C GLY A 38 -2.06 10.87 40.67
N ASP A 39 -2.92 11.69 41.26
CA ASP A 39 -4.36 11.40 41.42
C ASP A 39 -5.07 11.39 40.06
N ALA A 40 -4.78 12.35 39.19
CA ALA A 40 -5.30 12.38 37.83
C ALA A 40 -4.92 11.11 37.04
N TRP A 41 -3.66 10.65 37.17
CA TRP A 41 -3.19 9.40 36.55
C TRP A 41 -3.88 8.16 37.08
N LEU A 42 -4.11 8.09 38.40
CA LEU A 42 -4.83 6.97 39.01
C LEU A 42 -6.29 6.90 38.54
N ARG A 43 -6.97 8.05 38.45
CA ARG A 43 -8.35 8.14 37.93
C ARG A 43 -8.41 7.76 36.45
N PHE A 44 -7.49 8.27 35.64
CA PHE A 44 -7.36 7.92 34.24
C PHE A 44 -7.20 6.41 34.05
N ARG A 45 -6.29 5.78 34.80
CA ARG A 45 -6.01 4.34 34.73
C ARG A 45 -7.19 3.46 35.15
N LYS A 46 -8.08 3.96 36.02
CA LYS A 46 -9.30 3.26 36.40
C LYS A 46 -10.35 3.21 35.27
N ASN A 47 -10.32 4.17 34.35
CA ASN A 47 -11.24 4.21 33.23
C ASN A 47 -10.66 3.41 32.05
N LYS A 48 -11.15 2.19 31.86
CA LYS A 48 -10.68 1.25 30.79
C LYS A 48 -10.81 1.85 29.40
N SER A 49 -11.89 2.59 29.12
CA SER A 49 -12.14 3.24 27.83
C SER A 49 -11.07 4.29 27.53
N SER A 50 -10.72 5.12 28.51
CA SER A 50 -9.68 6.14 28.39
C SER A 50 -8.31 5.54 28.16
N VAL A 51 -7.99 4.42 28.81
CA VAL A 51 -6.72 3.70 28.61
C VAL A 51 -6.63 3.12 27.20
N VAL A 52 -7.72 2.50 26.70
CA VAL A 52 -7.75 1.98 25.33
C VAL A 52 -7.56 3.12 24.31
N ALA A 53 -8.29 4.23 24.47
CA ALA A 53 -8.15 5.39 23.59
C ALA A 53 -6.71 5.95 23.60
N PHE A 54 -6.10 6.05 24.78
CA PHE A 54 -4.71 6.49 24.92
C PHE A 54 -3.74 5.55 24.20
N CYS A 55 -3.88 4.24 24.37
CA CYS A 55 -3.03 3.26 23.68
C CYS A 55 -3.17 3.37 22.15
N LEU A 56 -4.39 3.59 21.63
CA LEU A 56 -4.62 3.80 20.21
C LEU A 56 -3.93 5.08 19.70
N ILE A 57 -4.03 6.18 20.42
CA ILE A 57 -3.36 7.44 20.06
C ILE A 57 -1.83 7.27 20.06
N VAL A 58 -1.28 6.64 21.10
CA VAL A 58 0.16 6.36 21.18
C VAL A 58 0.60 5.46 20.03
N PHE A 59 -0.17 4.41 19.72
CA PHE A 59 0.11 3.53 18.59
C PHE A 59 0.14 4.31 17.27
N LEU A 60 -0.87 5.16 16.99
CA LEU A 60 -0.92 5.96 15.78
C LEU A 60 0.23 6.98 15.70
N LEU A 61 0.61 7.56 16.83
CA LEU A 61 1.73 8.49 16.91
C LEU A 61 3.06 7.77 16.62
N LEU A 62 3.27 6.60 17.23
CA LEU A 62 4.45 5.78 16.96
C LEU A 62 4.48 5.32 15.50
N PHE A 63 3.35 4.90 14.95
CA PHE A 63 3.19 4.57 13.54
C PHE A 63 3.61 5.75 12.64
N ALA A 64 3.09 6.96 12.92
CA ALA A 64 3.42 8.16 12.14
C ALA A 64 4.91 8.51 12.19
N ILE A 65 5.57 8.28 13.33
CA ILE A 65 7.00 8.60 13.52
C ILE A 65 7.90 7.52 12.94
N ILE A 66 7.62 6.25 13.22
CA ILE A 66 8.53 5.12 12.94
C ILE A 66 8.46 4.71 11.46
N THR A 67 7.26 4.64 10.87
CA THR A 67 7.06 4.11 9.52
C THR A 67 7.97 4.72 8.45
N PRO A 68 8.15 6.07 8.37
CA PRO A 68 9.00 6.65 7.33
C PRO A 68 10.51 6.32 7.46
N PHE A 69 10.93 5.75 8.58
CA PHE A 69 12.31 5.29 8.77
C PHE A 69 12.47 3.80 8.47
N VAL A 70 11.38 3.04 8.55
CA VAL A 70 11.38 1.57 8.33
C VAL A 70 10.95 1.23 6.91
N SER A 71 10.05 2.01 6.31
CA SER A 71 9.61 1.77 4.95
C SER A 71 10.73 2.08 3.95
N PRO A 72 10.99 1.20 2.97
CA PRO A 72 11.92 1.48 1.88
C PRO A 72 11.38 2.53 0.91
N TYR A 73 10.07 2.83 0.97
CA TYR A 73 9.40 3.76 0.08
C TYR A 73 9.31 5.16 0.67
N THR A 74 9.36 6.16 -0.21
CA THR A 74 9.08 7.56 0.12
C THR A 74 7.70 7.96 -0.42
N VAL A 75 7.14 9.09 0.04
CA VAL A 75 5.86 9.62 -0.49
C VAL A 75 5.98 10.03 -1.96
N GLN A 76 7.19 10.39 -2.41
CA GLN A 76 7.47 10.75 -3.80
C GLN A 76 7.63 9.52 -4.69
N PHE A 77 7.90 8.34 -4.11
CA PHE A 77 8.00 7.10 -4.86
C PHE A 77 6.70 6.83 -5.60
N ARG A 78 6.81 6.60 -6.91
CA ARG A 78 5.68 6.25 -7.78
C ARG A 78 6.13 5.20 -8.76
N ASP A 79 5.46 4.07 -8.72
CA ASP A 79 5.71 3.01 -9.69
C ASP A 79 4.64 3.04 -10.79
N GLY A 80 5.10 3.08 -12.05
CA GLY A 80 4.20 3.14 -13.20
C GLY A 80 3.44 1.85 -13.48
N TYR A 81 3.94 0.72 -12.99
CA TYR A 81 3.43 -0.62 -13.26
C TYR A 81 2.75 -1.25 -12.04
N TYR A 82 3.31 -1.09 -10.84
CA TYR A 82 2.68 -1.55 -9.60
C TYR A 82 1.60 -0.57 -9.11
N LYS A 83 0.60 -0.31 -9.96
CA LYS A 83 -0.57 0.51 -9.60
C LYS A 83 -1.69 -0.37 -9.06
N SER A 84 -2.31 0.05 -7.97
CA SER A 84 -3.45 -0.66 -7.35
C SER A 84 -3.16 -2.13 -7.05
N VAL A 85 -1.90 -2.48 -6.76
CA VAL A 85 -1.57 -3.82 -6.30
C VAL A 85 -2.06 -4.02 -4.87
N LEU A 86 -2.41 -5.26 -4.56
CA LEU A 86 -3.00 -5.60 -3.28
C LEU A 86 -1.94 -5.72 -2.18
N PRO A 87 -2.37 -5.64 -0.90
CA PRO A 87 -1.50 -5.85 0.22
C PRO A 87 -0.70 -7.16 0.13
N LYS A 88 0.62 -7.05 0.28
CA LYS A 88 1.51 -8.21 0.32
C LYS A 88 2.47 -8.10 1.50
N ASN A 89 2.59 -9.20 2.24
CA ASN A 89 3.55 -9.33 3.33
C ASN A 89 4.11 -10.75 3.35
N THR A 90 5.42 -10.86 3.26
CA THR A 90 6.13 -12.15 3.19
C THR A 90 5.88 -13.06 4.41
N LEU A 91 5.55 -12.49 5.57
CA LEU A 91 5.24 -13.27 6.78
C LEU A 91 3.90 -14.03 6.68
N PHE A 92 2.95 -13.51 5.90
CA PHE A 92 1.58 -14.04 5.80
C PHE A 92 1.26 -14.63 4.43
N GLU A 93 2.15 -14.50 3.46
CA GLU A 93 1.97 -14.95 2.08
C GLU A 93 1.57 -16.43 2.01
N ASN A 94 2.22 -17.27 2.80
CA ASN A 94 1.93 -18.71 2.86
C ASN A 94 0.61 -19.04 3.59
N ALA A 95 0.06 -18.11 4.36
CA ALA A 95 -1.22 -18.31 5.06
C ALA A 95 -2.44 -17.99 4.18
N GLY A 96 -2.21 -17.51 2.95
CA GLY A 96 -3.27 -17.23 1.97
C GLY A 96 -4.02 -15.92 2.19
N PHE A 97 -3.51 -15.05 3.06
CA PHE A 97 -3.95 -13.67 3.21
C PHE A 97 -2.73 -12.75 3.19
N TRP A 98 -2.93 -11.50 2.79
CA TRP A 98 -1.83 -10.55 2.55
C TRP A 98 -0.76 -11.09 1.58
N ASP A 99 -1.21 -11.79 0.56
CA ASP A 99 -0.37 -12.45 -0.45
C ASP A 99 -0.39 -11.76 -1.82
N GLY A 100 -0.98 -10.55 -1.89
CA GLY A 100 -1.11 -9.79 -3.13
C GLY A 100 -2.14 -10.32 -4.11
N ALA A 101 -2.92 -11.36 -3.74
CA ALA A 101 -3.84 -12.01 -4.65
C ALA A 101 -5.31 -11.62 -4.40
N ARG A 102 -6.09 -11.54 -5.48
CA ARG A 102 -7.52 -11.27 -5.47
C ARG A 102 -8.31 -12.34 -6.23
N LYS A 103 -9.59 -12.42 -5.89
CA LYS A 103 -10.53 -13.17 -6.72
C LYS A 103 -10.95 -12.29 -7.89
N GLU A 104 -10.89 -12.84 -9.07
CA GLU A 104 -11.24 -12.15 -10.30
C GLU A 104 -11.98 -13.09 -11.24
N LYS A 105 -13.01 -12.55 -11.92
CA LYS A 105 -13.70 -13.24 -13.00
C LYS A 105 -13.15 -12.72 -14.32
N VAL A 106 -12.63 -13.59 -15.15
CA VAL A 106 -12.05 -13.26 -16.45
C VAL A 106 -12.68 -14.09 -17.56
N SER A 107 -12.68 -13.57 -18.76
CA SER A 107 -13.00 -14.34 -19.97
C SER A 107 -11.91 -15.34 -20.29
N GLU A 108 -12.18 -16.27 -21.17
CA GLU A 108 -11.22 -17.25 -21.68
C GLU A 108 -9.93 -16.58 -22.23
N ILE A 109 -10.07 -15.46 -22.93
CA ILE A 109 -8.92 -14.66 -23.40
C ILE A 109 -8.07 -14.17 -22.23
N GLY A 110 -8.71 -13.66 -21.16
CA GLY A 110 -8.01 -13.22 -19.96
C GLY A 110 -7.30 -14.38 -19.25
N TYR A 111 -7.92 -15.54 -19.23
CA TYR A 111 -7.32 -16.75 -18.68
C TYR A 111 -6.04 -17.17 -19.44
N HIS A 112 -6.12 -17.23 -20.76
CA HIS A 112 -4.95 -17.50 -21.60
C HIS A 112 -3.86 -16.45 -21.44
N TYR A 113 -4.22 -15.19 -21.38
CA TYR A 113 -3.30 -14.07 -21.15
C TYR A 113 -2.56 -14.20 -19.81
N TYR A 114 -3.27 -14.54 -18.71
CA TYR A 114 -2.66 -14.71 -17.40
C TYR A 114 -1.72 -15.92 -17.35
N ASN A 115 -2.12 -17.03 -17.94
CA ASN A 115 -1.30 -18.22 -18.03
C ASN A 115 -0.05 -18.00 -18.90
N ALA A 116 -0.18 -17.24 -19.99
CA ALA A 116 0.94 -16.90 -20.87
C ALA A 116 2.02 -16.08 -20.15
N ILE A 117 1.61 -15.10 -19.32
CA ILE A 117 2.57 -14.35 -18.47
C ILE A 117 3.31 -15.32 -17.54
N GLY A 118 2.59 -16.18 -16.85
CA GLY A 118 3.18 -17.16 -15.95
C GLY A 118 4.11 -18.14 -16.64
N GLN A 119 3.76 -18.58 -17.83
CA GLN A 119 4.59 -19.50 -18.63
C GLN A 119 5.92 -18.86 -19.03
N GLU A 120 5.92 -17.61 -19.47
CA GLU A 120 7.15 -16.95 -19.90
C GLU A 120 8.01 -16.48 -18.72
N THR A 121 7.41 -15.96 -17.66
CA THR A 121 8.15 -15.45 -16.50
C THR A 121 8.62 -16.54 -15.53
N GLY A 122 8.01 -17.73 -15.60
CA GLY A 122 8.19 -18.78 -14.60
C GLY A 122 7.47 -18.49 -13.26
N VAL A 123 6.75 -17.36 -13.14
CA VAL A 123 6.00 -16.95 -11.94
C VAL A 123 4.51 -17.02 -12.23
N PRO A 124 3.76 -17.95 -11.62
CA PRO A 124 2.36 -18.14 -11.94
C PRO A 124 1.51 -16.92 -11.52
N VAL A 125 0.79 -16.36 -12.49
CA VAL A 125 -0.18 -15.28 -12.25
C VAL A 125 -1.44 -15.84 -11.61
N VAL A 126 -1.92 -17.00 -12.09
CA VAL A 126 -3.08 -17.71 -11.54
C VAL A 126 -2.64 -18.58 -10.38
N LYS A 127 -2.91 -18.15 -9.15
CA LYS A 127 -2.63 -18.96 -7.93
C LYS A 127 -3.62 -20.09 -7.72
N LYS A 128 -4.88 -19.90 -8.13
CA LYS A 128 -5.94 -20.90 -7.99
C LYS A 128 -7.05 -20.63 -8.99
N GLU A 129 -7.52 -21.69 -9.63
CA GLU A 129 -8.77 -21.74 -10.35
C GLU A 129 -9.85 -22.31 -9.43
N TYR A 130 -11.02 -21.65 -9.34
CA TYR A 130 -12.14 -22.12 -8.51
C TYR A 130 -13.14 -22.91 -9.36
N ASP A 131 -13.62 -22.28 -10.43
CA ASP A 131 -14.59 -22.81 -11.35
C ASP A 131 -14.56 -22.05 -12.68
N HIS A 132 -15.20 -22.60 -13.69
CA HIS A 132 -15.49 -21.92 -14.94
C HIS A 132 -16.89 -22.28 -15.43
N TYR A 133 -17.48 -21.41 -16.24
CA TYR A 133 -18.78 -21.64 -16.85
C TYR A 133 -18.88 -20.90 -18.18
N THR A 134 -19.71 -21.43 -19.08
CA THR A 134 -20.00 -20.79 -20.37
C THR A 134 -21.36 -20.11 -20.29
N ASP A 135 -21.42 -18.84 -20.71
CA ASP A 135 -22.66 -18.07 -20.75
C ASP A 135 -23.56 -18.45 -21.93
N ALA A 136 -24.74 -17.85 -22.00
CA ALA A 136 -25.70 -18.08 -23.07
C ALA A 136 -25.21 -17.66 -24.48
N ASN A 137 -24.17 -16.81 -24.54
CA ASN A 137 -23.54 -16.35 -25.78
C ASN A 137 -22.35 -17.20 -26.21
N GLY A 138 -22.05 -18.29 -25.47
CA GLY A 138 -20.95 -19.19 -25.76
C GLY A 138 -19.57 -18.68 -25.26
N VAL A 139 -19.55 -17.63 -24.41
CA VAL A 139 -18.30 -17.11 -23.82
C VAL A 139 -18.02 -17.83 -22.50
N THR A 140 -16.84 -18.43 -22.40
CA THR A 140 -16.38 -19.08 -21.17
C THR A 140 -15.75 -18.06 -20.22
N TYR A 141 -16.14 -18.13 -18.96
CA TYR A 141 -15.60 -17.30 -17.86
C TYR A 141 -14.98 -18.18 -16.80
N TYR A 142 -13.86 -17.71 -16.27
CA TYR A 142 -13.08 -18.37 -15.22
C TYR A 142 -13.09 -17.53 -13.95
N ASN A 143 -13.39 -18.15 -12.81
CA ASN A 143 -13.25 -17.54 -11.49
C ASN A 143 -11.90 -17.94 -10.92
N LEU A 144 -10.99 -16.96 -10.84
CA LEU A 144 -9.58 -17.18 -10.53
C LEU A 144 -9.18 -16.47 -9.25
N ARG A 145 -8.11 -16.94 -8.63
CA ARG A 145 -7.30 -16.17 -7.69
C ARG A 145 -6.02 -15.75 -8.39
N VAL A 146 -5.83 -14.43 -8.54
CA VAL A 146 -4.80 -13.84 -9.38
C VAL A 146 -3.84 -13.03 -8.51
N ASP A 147 -2.52 -13.24 -8.70
CA ASP A 147 -1.48 -12.45 -8.07
C ASP A 147 -1.31 -11.11 -8.80
N SER A 148 -1.58 -10.00 -8.11
CA SER A 148 -1.52 -8.66 -8.70
C SER A 148 -0.09 -8.19 -9.03
N TYR A 149 0.92 -8.78 -8.42
CA TYR A 149 2.34 -8.49 -8.70
C TYR A 149 2.84 -9.27 -9.92
N ALA A 150 2.57 -10.56 -9.96
CA ALA A 150 2.92 -11.41 -11.09
C ALA A 150 2.19 -10.98 -12.38
N LEU A 151 0.96 -10.46 -12.24
CA LEU A 151 0.15 -9.96 -13.37
C LEU A 151 0.82 -8.81 -14.13
N VAL A 152 1.71 -8.03 -13.50
CA VAL A 152 2.48 -6.99 -14.19
C VAL A 152 3.32 -7.60 -15.31
N GLY A 153 3.94 -8.74 -15.08
CA GLY A 153 4.69 -9.52 -16.08
C GLY A 153 5.83 -8.72 -16.66
N PHE A 154 5.66 -8.30 -17.93
CA PHE A 154 6.69 -7.59 -18.70
C PHE A 154 6.36 -6.12 -18.91
N ALA A 155 7.42 -5.33 -19.09
CA ALA A 155 7.35 -3.92 -19.44
C ALA A 155 8.36 -3.57 -20.53
N TYR A 156 8.02 -2.60 -21.38
CA TYR A 156 8.97 -1.96 -22.26
C TYR A 156 9.64 -0.79 -21.54
N VAL A 157 10.97 -0.80 -21.49
CA VAL A 157 11.79 0.29 -20.95
C VAL A 157 12.73 0.84 -21.99
N ASN A 158 12.95 2.15 -21.96
CA ASN A 158 13.97 2.80 -22.73
C ASN A 158 15.17 3.10 -21.82
N LEU A 159 16.32 2.58 -22.16
CA LEU A 159 17.54 2.70 -21.40
C LEU A 159 18.58 3.45 -22.23
N SER A 160 19.37 4.30 -21.59
CA SER A 160 20.60 4.81 -22.19
C SER A 160 21.58 3.65 -22.45
N GLU A 161 22.60 3.89 -23.23
CA GLU A 161 23.62 2.87 -23.49
C GLU A 161 24.33 2.41 -22.20
N THR A 162 24.58 3.32 -21.28
CA THR A 162 25.19 3.01 -19.98
C THR A 162 24.27 2.15 -19.12
N GLU A 163 22.99 2.51 -19.00
CA GLU A 163 21.99 1.74 -18.22
C GLU A 163 21.78 0.35 -18.82
N TYR A 164 21.74 0.24 -20.14
CA TYR A 164 21.63 -1.04 -20.81
C TYR A 164 22.82 -1.94 -20.50
N ASN A 165 24.05 -1.42 -20.60
CA ASN A 165 25.27 -2.17 -20.31
C ASN A 165 25.33 -2.60 -18.83
N ASN A 166 24.89 -1.73 -17.90
CA ASN A 166 24.83 -2.05 -16.48
C ASN A 166 23.80 -3.15 -16.20
N LEU A 167 22.62 -3.11 -16.83
CA LEU A 167 21.61 -4.14 -16.70
C LEU A 167 22.07 -5.49 -17.28
N MET A 168 22.79 -5.47 -18.41
CA MET A 168 23.41 -6.68 -18.98
C MET A 168 24.47 -7.27 -18.04
N ALA A 169 25.32 -6.43 -17.44
CA ALA A 169 26.30 -6.86 -16.46
C ALA A 169 25.65 -7.49 -15.23
N TYR A 170 24.60 -6.86 -14.70
CA TYR A 170 23.84 -7.36 -13.56
C TYR A 170 23.21 -8.73 -13.84
N GLN A 171 22.53 -8.88 -14.98
CA GLN A 171 21.90 -10.16 -15.32
C GLN A 171 22.92 -11.28 -15.50
N ASN A 172 24.11 -10.97 -16.04
CA ASN A 172 25.19 -11.95 -16.18
C ASN A 172 25.85 -12.30 -14.84
N GLU A 173 26.03 -11.31 -13.95
CA GLU A 173 26.61 -11.53 -12.61
C GLU A 173 25.69 -12.38 -11.72
N LYS A 174 24.37 -12.14 -11.79
CA LYS A 174 23.39 -12.83 -10.94
C LYS A 174 22.87 -14.14 -11.54
N ASP A 175 23.23 -14.43 -12.79
CA ASP A 175 22.70 -15.57 -13.56
C ASP A 175 21.16 -15.58 -13.61
N ILE A 176 20.58 -14.41 -13.84
CA ILE A 176 19.12 -14.22 -13.97
C ILE A 176 18.78 -13.56 -15.29
N GLN A 177 17.67 -13.94 -15.89
CA GLN A 177 17.17 -13.28 -17.10
C GLN A 177 16.26 -12.12 -16.73
N VAL A 178 16.67 -10.90 -17.07
CA VAL A 178 15.90 -9.67 -16.91
C VAL A 178 15.35 -9.19 -18.25
N ILE A 179 16.18 -9.21 -19.29
CA ILE A 179 15.85 -8.79 -20.65
C ILE A 179 15.36 -9.99 -21.45
N TYR A 180 14.18 -9.85 -22.02
CA TYR A 180 13.50 -10.89 -22.80
C TYR A 180 13.37 -10.48 -24.28
N PRO A 181 13.11 -11.44 -25.19
CA PRO A 181 12.94 -11.14 -26.60
C PRO A 181 11.83 -10.12 -26.84
N LEU A 182 12.07 -9.19 -27.75
CA LEU A 182 11.07 -8.27 -28.24
C LEU A 182 10.00 -9.03 -29.03
N GLN A 183 8.80 -8.51 -29.04
CA GLN A 183 7.68 -9.09 -29.74
C GLN A 183 7.48 -8.42 -31.11
N LYS A 184 6.93 -9.16 -32.07
CA LYS A 184 6.37 -8.56 -33.28
C LYS A 184 5.20 -7.68 -32.87
N THR A 185 5.05 -6.53 -33.53
CA THR A 185 3.92 -5.65 -33.29
C THR A 185 2.63 -6.35 -33.72
N HIS A 186 1.75 -6.62 -32.79
CA HIS A 186 0.39 -7.08 -33.08
C HIS A 186 -0.51 -5.88 -33.36
N ASN A 187 -1.32 -6.00 -34.38
CA ASN A 187 -2.40 -5.05 -34.65
C ASN A 187 -3.68 -5.48 -33.91
N SER A 188 -3.54 -6.05 -32.72
CA SER A 188 -4.63 -6.66 -31.98
C SER A 188 -5.29 -5.66 -31.04
N GLN A 189 -6.61 -5.55 -31.12
CA GLN A 189 -7.44 -4.89 -30.12
C GLN A 189 -7.39 -5.57 -28.74
N TYR A 190 -6.78 -6.74 -28.64
CA TYR A 190 -6.61 -7.52 -27.41
C TYR A 190 -5.32 -7.21 -26.66
N MET A 191 -4.57 -6.18 -27.03
CA MET A 191 -3.39 -5.76 -26.28
C MET A 191 -3.80 -5.29 -24.88
N MET A 192 -3.67 -6.17 -23.91
CA MET A 192 -3.95 -5.91 -22.52
C MET A 192 -2.71 -5.39 -21.79
N GLY A 193 -2.85 -4.25 -21.11
CA GLY A 193 -1.85 -3.70 -20.20
C GLY A 193 -0.44 -3.48 -20.77
N ASN A 194 0.38 -2.73 -20.09
CA ASN A 194 1.84 -2.54 -20.29
C ASN A 194 2.30 -2.36 -21.76
N GLY A 195 1.48 -1.69 -22.60
CA GLY A 195 1.80 -1.46 -24.01
C GLY A 195 1.91 -2.75 -24.83
N GLY A 196 1.24 -3.82 -24.43
CA GLY A 196 1.27 -5.13 -25.07
C GLY A 196 2.49 -5.97 -24.73
N ALA A 197 3.30 -5.57 -23.76
CA ALA A 197 4.54 -6.28 -23.40
C ALA A 197 4.32 -7.74 -22.94
N ASN A 198 3.12 -8.07 -22.48
CA ASN A 198 2.76 -9.41 -22.03
C ASN A 198 2.19 -10.31 -23.12
N PHE A 199 1.91 -9.78 -24.30
CA PHE A 199 1.26 -10.50 -25.37
C PHE A 199 2.29 -11.11 -26.33
N TRP A 200 2.95 -12.17 -25.91
CA TRP A 200 4.12 -12.77 -26.57
C TRP A 200 3.82 -13.96 -27.47
N TYR A 201 2.58 -14.45 -27.48
CA TYR A 201 2.16 -15.60 -28.25
C TYR A 201 1.42 -15.20 -29.53
N GLN A 202 1.39 -16.11 -30.50
CA GLN A 202 0.67 -15.92 -31.75
C GLN A 202 -0.83 -16.17 -31.52
N LEU A 203 -1.65 -15.40 -32.23
CA LEU A 203 -3.07 -15.69 -32.34
C LEU A 203 -3.33 -16.71 -33.45
N LYS A 204 -4.37 -17.51 -33.28
CA LYS A 204 -4.79 -18.54 -34.23
C LYS A 204 -5.14 -17.95 -35.59
N ASP A 205 -5.70 -16.75 -35.61
CA ASP A 205 -5.98 -15.99 -36.82
C ASP A 205 -5.85 -14.48 -36.50
N GLU A 206 -4.82 -13.84 -37.03
CA GLU A 206 -4.58 -12.40 -36.86
C GLU A 206 -5.46 -11.55 -37.79
N SER A 207 -6.01 -12.13 -38.87
CA SER A 207 -6.78 -11.41 -39.91
C SER A 207 -8.26 -11.34 -39.62
N VAL A 208 -8.78 -12.27 -38.84
CA VAL A 208 -10.17 -12.33 -38.41
C VAL A 208 -10.24 -11.89 -36.95
N ASN A 209 -11.26 -11.15 -36.63
CA ASN A 209 -11.58 -10.69 -35.27
C ASN A 209 -12.02 -11.91 -34.41
N THR A 210 -11.14 -12.91 -34.34
CA THR A 210 -11.31 -14.08 -33.50
C THR A 210 -11.25 -13.67 -32.04
N ASN A 211 -11.83 -14.42 -31.17
CA ASN A 211 -11.92 -14.17 -29.73
C ASN A 211 -10.56 -14.10 -29.00
N GLY A 212 -9.46 -13.86 -29.71
CA GLY A 212 -8.12 -13.82 -29.15
C GLY A 212 -7.57 -15.20 -28.82
N ASP A 213 -8.09 -16.26 -29.49
CA ASP A 213 -7.64 -17.63 -29.31
C ASP A 213 -6.15 -17.76 -29.62
N PRO A 214 -5.34 -18.36 -28.76
CA PRO A 214 -3.93 -18.57 -29.00
C PRO A 214 -3.69 -19.65 -30.07
N ALA A 215 -2.65 -19.45 -30.86
CA ALA A 215 -2.11 -20.53 -31.68
C ALA A 215 -1.30 -21.48 -30.77
N LEU A 216 -1.55 -22.78 -30.93
CA LEU A 216 -0.88 -23.82 -30.18
C LEU A 216 -0.03 -24.67 -31.13
N ASP A 217 1.11 -25.13 -30.63
CA ASP A 217 1.93 -26.11 -31.30
C ASP A 217 1.34 -27.53 -31.19
N GLU A 218 2.04 -28.52 -31.77
CA GLU A 218 1.62 -29.93 -31.75
C GLU A 218 1.52 -30.50 -30.32
N ASN A 219 2.20 -29.89 -29.35
CA ASN A 219 2.19 -30.30 -27.95
C ASN A 219 1.15 -29.52 -27.10
N GLY A 220 0.39 -28.61 -27.74
CA GLY A 220 -0.56 -27.76 -27.05
C GLY A 220 0.05 -26.55 -26.32
N SER A 221 1.32 -26.22 -26.61
CA SER A 221 2.00 -25.05 -26.03
C SER A 221 1.77 -23.82 -26.88
N LEU A 222 1.83 -22.65 -26.25
CA LEU A 222 1.70 -21.36 -26.93
C LEU A 222 2.87 -21.14 -27.91
N ILE A 223 2.58 -20.75 -29.15
CA ILE A 223 3.61 -20.45 -30.15
C ILE A 223 4.11 -19.03 -29.92
N PRO A 224 5.44 -18.82 -29.72
CA PRO A 224 5.99 -17.49 -29.50
C PRO A 224 5.83 -16.56 -30.70
N ASN A 225 5.56 -15.29 -30.44
CA ASN A 225 5.50 -14.23 -31.43
C ASN A 225 6.65 -13.24 -31.26
N TYR A 226 7.85 -13.76 -31.05
CA TYR A 226 9.04 -12.94 -30.86
C TYR A 226 9.54 -12.32 -32.16
N LEU A 227 10.12 -11.14 -32.05
CA LEU A 227 10.81 -10.48 -33.13
C LEU A 227 12.08 -11.27 -33.44
N THR A 228 12.09 -11.90 -34.61
CA THR A 228 13.21 -12.69 -35.11
C THR A 228 14.04 -11.88 -36.11
N SER A 229 15.31 -12.20 -36.24
CA SER A 229 16.20 -11.58 -37.20
C SER A 229 16.97 -12.67 -37.96
N ASP A 230 16.88 -12.63 -39.28
CA ASP A 230 17.66 -13.50 -40.14
C ASP A 230 19.15 -13.05 -40.23
N ASN A 231 19.41 -11.81 -39.79
CA ASN A 231 20.75 -11.24 -39.79
C ASN A 231 21.12 -10.73 -38.40
N PRO A 232 22.02 -11.43 -37.68
CA PRO A 232 22.45 -11.04 -36.32
C PRO A 232 23.20 -9.70 -36.28
N ASN A 233 23.70 -9.25 -37.43
CA ASN A 233 24.51 -8.03 -37.55
C ASN A 233 23.73 -6.81 -38.02
N LYS A 234 22.39 -6.84 -38.02
CA LYS A 234 21.59 -5.64 -38.24
C LYS A 234 21.96 -4.57 -37.22
N ALA A 235 22.48 -3.44 -37.69
CA ALA A 235 23.06 -2.36 -36.90
C ALA A 235 22.14 -1.75 -35.82
N ASN A 236 20.84 -2.02 -35.86
CA ASN A 236 19.84 -1.45 -34.98
C ASN A 236 19.34 -2.40 -33.90
N TYR A 237 19.79 -3.66 -33.87
CA TYR A 237 19.28 -4.68 -32.96
C TYR A 237 20.42 -5.39 -32.24
N ASN A 238 20.26 -5.61 -30.97
CA ASN A 238 21.07 -6.57 -30.24
C ASN A 238 20.31 -7.89 -30.21
N SER A 239 20.80 -8.87 -31.00
CA SER A 239 20.17 -10.16 -31.19
C SER A 239 20.99 -11.27 -30.54
N LYS A 240 20.32 -12.26 -29.99
CA LYS A 240 20.94 -13.45 -29.40
C LYS A 240 20.38 -14.70 -30.08
N ARG A 241 21.24 -15.62 -30.44
CA ARG A 241 20.84 -16.93 -30.94
C ARG A 241 20.52 -17.83 -29.75
N ILE A 242 19.35 -18.46 -29.78
CA ILE A 242 19.01 -19.53 -28.85
C ILE A 242 19.14 -20.84 -29.63
N ALA A 243 20.02 -21.72 -29.16
CA ALA A 243 20.17 -23.04 -29.73
C ALA A 243 18.89 -23.85 -29.55
N GLY A 244 18.44 -24.52 -30.60
CA GLY A 244 17.45 -25.58 -30.47
C GLY A 244 18.05 -26.78 -29.74
N ASP A 245 17.23 -27.78 -29.44
CA ASP A 245 17.66 -29.01 -28.77
C ASP A 245 18.75 -29.79 -29.53
N ASP A 246 18.88 -29.52 -30.81
CA ASP A 246 19.91 -30.11 -31.71
C ASP A 246 21.21 -29.30 -31.79
N GLY A 247 21.28 -28.16 -31.12
CA GLY A 247 22.50 -27.34 -30.99
C GLY A 247 22.98 -26.59 -32.23
N ALA A 248 22.43 -26.86 -33.42
CA ALA A 248 23.00 -26.36 -34.66
C ALA A 248 22.29 -25.15 -35.27
N ASP A 249 20.96 -25.08 -35.23
CA ASP A 249 20.18 -24.13 -36.02
C ASP A 249 19.22 -23.24 -35.21
N GLY A 250 19.64 -22.84 -33.99
CA GLY A 250 18.86 -21.92 -33.15
C GLY A 250 18.47 -20.63 -33.87
N GLN A 251 17.25 -20.19 -33.64
CA GLN A 251 16.73 -18.97 -34.21
C GLN A 251 17.31 -17.74 -33.51
N TRP A 252 17.56 -16.68 -34.27
CA TRP A 252 17.96 -15.39 -33.72
C TRP A 252 16.77 -14.61 -33.23
N TYR A 253 16.77 -14.22 -31.95
CA TYR A 253 15.79 -13.37 -31.34
C TYR A 253 16.35 -12.00 -31.02
N THR A 254 15.58 -10.97 -31.26
CA THR A 254 15.95 -9.59 -30.94
C THR A 254 15.60 -9.25 -29.53
N TYR A 255 16.60 -8.92 -28.72
CA TYR A 255 16.43 -8.57 -27.29
C TYR A 255 16.40 -7.06 -27.02
N ALA A 256 17.06 -6.27 -27.89
CA ALA A 256 17.11 -4.83 -27.74
C ALA A 256 17.04 -4.15 -29.08
N GLN A 257 16.21 -3.11 -29.18
CA GLN A 257 16.13 -2.27 -30.38
C GLN A 257 16.85 -0.95 -30.07
N LYS A 258 17.94 -0.68 -30.82
CA LYS A 258 18.67 0.58 -30.72
C LYS A 258 17.83 1.71 -31.31
N ASN A 259 17.70 2.80 -30.55
CA ASN A 259 17.09 4.06 -30.97
C ASN A 259 18.14 5.19 -30.92
N GLN A 260 17.75 6.42 -31.17
CA GLN A 260 18.68 7.57 -31.21
C GLN A 260 19.35 7.85 -29.85
N THR A 261 18.70 7.53 -28.75
CA THR A 261 19.14 7.89 -27.40
C THR A 261 19.58 6.70 -26.55
N GLY A 262 19.44 5.47 -27.06
CA GLY A 262 19.77 4.26 -26.30
C GLY A 262 19.09 3.03 -26.85
N TYR A 263 18.54 2.22 -25.96
CA TYR A 263 17.94 0.94 -26.30
C TYR A 263 16.53 0.82 -25.74
N ARG A 264 15.60 0.32 -26.54
CA ARG A 264 14.31 -0.17 -26.09
C ARG A 264 14.43 -1.65 -25.81
N VAL A 265 14.09 -2.08 -24.59
CA VAL A 265 14.14 -3.47 -24.15
C VAL A 265 12.81 -3.87 -23.53
N ARG A 266 12.52 -5.17 -23.59
CA ARG A 266 11.41 -5.79 -22.90
C ARG A 266 11.96 -6.53 -21.68
N VAL A 267 11.55 -6.12 -20.49
CA VAL A 267 12.08 -6.65 -19.23
C VAL A 267 11.00 -7.39 -18.45
N HIS A 268 11.37 -8.46 -17.76
CA HIS A 268 10.58 -9.01 -16.69
C HIS A 268 10.56 -8.00 -15.54
N TYR A 269 9.40 -7.40 -15.30
CA TYR A 269 9.33 -6.19 -14.47
C TYR A 269 9.72 -6.44 -13.03
N LEU A 270 9.41 -7.60 -12.46
CA LEU A 270 9.83 -7.98 -11.11
C LEU A 270 11.36 -7.95 -10.95
N GLU A 271 12.09 -8.57 -11.87
CA GLU A 271 13.56 -8.60 -11.83
C GLU A 271 14.17 -7.24 -12.13
N TYR A 272 13.55 -6.48 -13.02
CA TYR A 272 13.96 -5.10 -13.29
C TYR A 272 13.73 -4.20 -12.06
N PHE A 273 12.61 -4.35 -11.36
CA PHE A 273 12.34 -3.63 -10.11
C PHE A 273 13.40 -3.94 -9.05
N ARG A 274 13.75 -5.22 -8.88
CA ARG A 274 14.85 -5.66 -7.98
C ARG A 274 16.18 -5.03 -8.33
N TYR A 275 16.50 -4.97 -9.63
CA TYR A 275 17.71 -4.33 -10.13
C TYR A 275 17.74 -2.83 -9.78
N VAL A 276 16.67 -2.11 -10.04
CA VAL A 276 16.61 -0.65 -9.84
C VAL A 276 16.58 -0.26 -8.36
N ASN A 277 15.83 -1.01 -7.55
CA ASN A 277 15.55 -0.63 -6.16
C ASN A 277 16.37 -1.40 -5.14
N GLY A 278 16.91 -2.57 -5.49
CA GLY A 278 17.69 -3.42 -4.58
C GLY A 278 16.88 -4.24 -3.58
N TYR A 279 15.55 -4.25 -3.69
CA TYR A 279 14.65 -4.99 -2.81
C TYR A 279 13.39 -5.49 -3.56
N GLU A 280 12.66 -6.42 -2.93
CA GLU A 280 11.39 -6.96 -3.43
C GLU A 280 10.28 -5.91 -3.43
N PRO A 281 9.41 -5.89 -4.46
CA PRO A 281 8.20 -5.08 -4.43
C PRO A 281 7.21 -5.64 -3.42
N THR A 282 7.27 -5.15 -2.18
CA THR A 282 6.40 -5.59 -1.08
C THR A 282 5.70 -4.37 -0.50
N PHE A 283 4.41 -4.25 -0.75
CA PHE A 283 3.59 -3.15 -0.26
C PHE A 283 2.61 -3.65 0.80
N ILE A 284 2.86 -3.31 2.08
CA ILE A 284 2.10 -3.84 3.24
C ILE A 284 0.60 -3.57 3.11
N PHE A 285 0.21 -2.38 2.65
CA PHE A 285 -1.18 -2.02 2.39
C PHE A 285 -1.50 -1.88 0.89
N GLY A 286 -0.61 -2.41 0.03
CA GLY A 286 -0.73 -2.25 -1.41
C GLY A 286 -0.36 -0.84 -1.87
N THR A 287 -0.69 -0.55 -3.14
CA THR A 287 -0.43 0.75 -3.76
C THR A 287 -1.73 1.42 -4.21
N ASN A 288 -1.69 2.75 -4.32
CA ASN A 288 -2.77 3.52 -4.89
C ASN A 288 -2.70 3.55 -6.45
N ASN A 289 -3.63 4.26 -7.09
CA ASN A 289 -3.70 4.41 -8.55
C ASN A 289 -2.49 5.12 -9.16
N TYR A 290 -1.65 5.75 -8.35
CA TYR A 290 -0.41 6.39 -8.79
C TYR A 290 0.82 5.52 -8.57
N GLY A 291 0.66 4.30 -8.03
CA GLY A 291 1.76 3.41 -7.67
C GLY A 291 2.53 3.84 -6.42
N GLN A 292 1.91 4.64 -5.53
CA GLN A 292 2.51 5.03 -4.26
C GLN A 292 2.15 4.01 -3.18
N ASP A 293 3.10 3.71 -2.29
CA ASP A 293 2.87 2.86 -1.13
C ASP A 293 1.88 3.49 -0.15
N ILE A 294 0.73 2.83 0.06
CA ILE A 294 -0.34 3.32 0.93
C ILE A 294 0.14 3.40 2.39
N PHE A 295 0.95 2.45 2.85
CA PHE A 295 1.45 2.40 4.22
C PHE A 295 2.27 3.66 4.55
N THR A 296 3.20 4.03 3.67
CA THR A 296 4.01 5.24 3.81
C THR A 296 3.18 6.52 3.70
N CYS A 297 2.24 6.57 2.75
CA CYS A 297 1.35 7.71 2.58
C CYS A 297 0.48 7.96 3.82
N LEU A 298 -0.07 6.90 4.44
CA LEU A 298 -0.84 6.99 5.68
C LEU A 298 0.00 7.51 6.85
N ALA A 299 1.24 7.03 7.00
CA ALA A 299 2.11 7.47 8.08
C ALA A 299 2.48 8.96 7.97
N VAL A 300 2.78 9.42 6.76
CA VAL A 300 3.09 10.85 6.52
C VAL A 300 1.85 11.72 6.69
N GLY A 301 0.68 11.27 6.23
CA GLY A 301 -0.60 11.94 6.47
C GLY A 301 -0.92 12.05 7.95
N ALA A 302 -0.74 10.97 8.72
CA ALA A 302 -0.92 10.97 10.17
C ALA A 302 0.04 11.95 10.87
N ARG A 303 1.31 12.01 10.47
CA ARG A 303 2.29 12.98 10.99
C ARG A 303 1.82 14.41 10.81
N LEU A 304 1.37 14.77 9.61
CA LEU A 304 0.84 16.10 9.31
C LEU A 304 -0.40 16.41 10.16
N SER A 305 -1.32 15.44 10.31
CA SER A 305 -2.53 15.58 11.13
C SER A 305 -2.22 15.82 12.60
N PHE A 306 -1.26 15.07 13.17
CA PHE A 306 -0.83 15.28 14.56
C PHE A 306 -0.18 16.66 14.75
N LEU A 307 0.67 17.09 13.82
CA LEU A 307 1.29 18.41 13.87
C LEU A 307 0.24 19.54 13.86
N LEU A 308 -0.71 19.47 12.92
CA LEU A 308 -1.80 20.43 12.84
C LEU A 308 -2.67 20.41 14.12
N SER A 309 -2.97 19.23 14.66
CA SER A 309 -3.77 19.10 15.89
C SER A 309 -3.08 19.76 17.07
N ILE A 310 -1.77 19.60 17.23
CA ILE A 310 -0.99 20.24 18.30
C ILE A 310 -1.02 21.77 18.13
N VAL A 311 -0.83 22.28 16.93
CA VAL A 311 -0.85 23.73 16.66
C VAL A 311 -2.23 24.31 16.98
N VAL A 312 -3.31 23.71 16.48
CA VAL A 312 -4.68 24.17 16.72
C VAL A 312 -5.04 24.10 18.21
N ALA A 313 -4.69 23.00 18.87
CA ALA A 313 -4.94 22.86 20.31
C ALA A 313 -4.19 23.92 21.14
N SER A 314 -2.94 24.22 20.75
CA SER A 314 -2.13 25.26 21.42
C SER A 314 -2.74 26.66 21.26
N ILE A 315 -3.19 27.00 20.06
CA ILE A 315 -3.86 28.27 19.79
C ILE A 315 -5.15 28.38 20.62
N ASN A 316 -5.99 27.33 20.57
CA ASN A 316 -7.23 27.30 21.31
C ASN A 316 -7.01 27.40 22.84
N PHE A 317 -5.98 26.71 23.34
CA PHE A 317 -5.59 26.80 24.75
C PHE A 317 -5.18 28.22 25.14
N ILE A 318 -4.30 28.86 24.37
CA ILE A 318 -3.85 30.24 24.64
C ILE A 318 -5.05 31.21 24.62
N LEU A 319 -5.86 31.15 23.57
CA LEU A 319 -7.03 32.01 23.45
C LEU A 319 -8.03 31.75 24.58
N GLY A 320 -8.34 30.49 24.89
CA GLY A 320 -9.25 30.13 25.97
C GLY A 320 -8.79 30.61 27.35
N VAL A 321 -7.49 30.49 27.64
CA VAL A 321 -6.90 30.99 28.90
C VAL A 321 -6.96 32.52 28.95
N LEU A 322 -6.65 33.23 27.86
CA LEU A 322 -6.73 34.69 27.81
C LEU A 322 -8.16 35.17 28.00
N TYR A 323 -9.12 34.63 27.24
CA TYR A 323 -10.52 35.01 27.37
C TYR A 323 -11.06 34.68 28.75
N GLY A 324 -10.90 33.45 29.25
CA GLY A 324 -11.35 33.05 30.56
C GLY A 324 -10.69 33.83 31.71
N SER A 325 -9.44 34.26 31.55
CA SER A 325 -8.76 35.11 32.56
C SER A 325 -9.33 36.53 32.59
N ILE A 326 -9.65 37.11 31.43
CA ILE A 326 -10.28 38.44 31.34
C ILE A 326 -11.70 38.40 31.93
N GLU A 327 -12.48 37.40 31.53
CA GLU A 327 -13.85 37.17 31.99
C GLU A 327 -13.89 36.96 33.50
N GLY A 328 -13.03 36.12 34.05
CA GLY A 328 -12.95 35.87 35.50
C GLY A 328 -12.44 37.06 36.32
N TYR A 329 -11.61 37.94 35.73
CA TYR A 329 -11.10 39.12 36.44
C TYR A 329 -12.07 40.28 36.46
N TYR A 330 -12.75 40.58 35.36
CA TYR A 330 -13.65 41.74 35.24
C TYR A 330 -15.09 41.42 35.66
N GLY A 331 -15.55 40.20 35.44
CA GLY A 331 -16.92 39.75 35.77
C GLY A 331 -18.06 40.61 35.17
N GLY A 332 -19.27 40.40 35.62
CA GLY A 332 -20.43 41.25 35.35
C GLY A 332 -20.75 41.44 33.84
N ALA A 333 -20.75 42.67 33.37
CA ALA A 333 -21.12 42.98 31.98
C ALA A 333 -20.13 42.43 30.93
N VAL A 334 -18.85 42.26 31.30
CA VAL A 334 -17.81 41.69 30.42
C VAL A 334 -18.08 40.21 30.20
N ASP A 335 -18.40 39.48 31.27
CA ASP A 335 -18.78 38.06 31.25
C ASP A 335 -20.03 37.80 30.37
N MET A 336 -20.98 38.75 30.34
CA MET A 336 -22.20 38.64 29.54
C MET A 336 -21.97 38.86 28.02
N VAL A 337 -20.91 39.61 27.63
CA VAL A 337 -20.63 40.00 26.25
C VAL A 337 -19.59 39.10 25.58
N MET A 338 -18.66 38.51 26.35
CA MET A 338 -17.59 37.60 25.86
C MET A 338 -18.07 36.16 25.85
#